data_07977e8d144a16aa08738d82890f8c9b
#
_entry.id   07977e8d144a16aa08738d82890f8c9b
#
_cell.length_a   1.000
_cell.length_b   1.000
_cell.length_c   1.000
_cell.angle_alpha   90.00
_cell.angle_beta   90.00
_cell.angle_gamma   90.00
#
_symmetry.space_group_name_H-M   'P 1'
#
loop_
_entity.id
_entity.type
_entity.pdbx_description
1 polymer ?
#
loop_
_entity_poly.entity_id
_entity_poly.type
_entity_poly.pdbx_seq_one_letter_code
_entity_poly.pdbx_strand_id
1 'polypeptide(L)'
;MKQFIGFEHGMGIGGWLTNYKRFNVLPEDKRYCLTIGDFEHFYSYITERDIEYIASLGLDHIRLGFDQLVIEEKQGVYRENIFALIDDFIGWCEKYGLNVV
;
A
#
# COMPACT_ATOMS: atom_id res chain seq x y z
N MET A 1 7.21 0.13 30.85
CA MET A 1 7.44 0.19 29.39
C MET A 1 6.22 -0.34 28.67
N LYS A 2 5.72 0.43 27.69
CA LYS A 2 4.54 0.03 26.93
C LYS A 2 4.93 -1.03 25.89
N GLN A 3 4.31 -2.20 25.95
CA GLN A 3 4.53 -3.25 24.96
C GLN A 3 3.55 -3.10 23.80
N PHE A 4 4.06 -3.22 22.58
CA PHE A 4 3.25 -3.27 21.37
C PHE A 4 3.01 -4.72 21.01
N ILE A 5 1.85 -5.25 21.40
CA ILE A 5 1.47 -6.62 21.09
C ILE A 5 0.95 -6.68 19.65
N GLY A 6 1.40 -7.69 18.88
CA GLY A 6 0.99 -7.87 17.50
C GLY A 6 1.86 -7.10 16.51
N PHE A 7 3.03 -6.63 16.91
CA PHE A 7 3.98 -5.92 16.05
C PHE A 7 5.40 -6.47 16.18
N GLU A 8 5.52 -7.75 16.52
CA GLU A 8 6.82 -8.38 16.78
C GLU A 8 7.42 -9.01 15.50
N HIS A 9 6.58 -9.56 14.62
CA HIS A 9 6.99 -10.24 13.40
C HIS A 9 6.21 -9.69 12.22
N GLY A 10 6.87 -8.91 11.39
CA GLY A 10 6.19 -8.27 10.28
C GLY A 10 7.03 -8.20 9.03
N MET A 11 6.41 -7.69 7.97
CA MET A 11 7.08 -7.36 6.73
C MET A 11 6.55 -6.06 6.16
N GLY A 12 7.39 -5.39 5.38
CA GLY A 12 6.98 -4.21 4.61
C GLY A 12 6.55 -4.61 3.21
N ILE A 13 5.58 -3.89 2.64
CA ILE A 13 5.23 -4.01 1.24
C ILE A 13 5.92 -2.89 0.48
N GLY A 14 6.93 -3.25 -0.32
CA GLY A 14 7.60 -2.31 -1.20
C GLY A 14 7.11 -2.44 -2.63
N GLY A 15 7.18 -1.35 -3.40
CA GLY A 15 6.87 -1.37 -4.81
C GLY A 15 5.39 -1.44 -5.19
N TRP A 16 4.50 -1.38 -4.22
CA TRP A 16 3.05 -1.40 -4.50
C TRP A 16 2.51 0.00 -4.79
N LEU A 17 2.42 0.83 -3.77
CA LEU A 17 1.95 2.22 -3.89
C LEU A 17 3.12 3.21 -3.88
N THR A 18 4.30 2.70 -4.17
CA THR A 18 5.53 3.46 -4.29
C THR A 18 6.24 3.03 -5.57
N ASN A 19 6.79 3.97 -6.32
CA ASN A 19 7.57 3.67 -7.51
C ASN A 19 8.65 4.73 -7.70
N TYR A 20 9.70 4.61 -6.92
CA TYR A 20 10.79 5.58 -6.92
C TYR A 20 11.47 5.70 -8.28
N LYS A 21 11.62 4.59 -9.00
CA LYS A 21 12.26 4.61 -10.32
C LYS A 21 11.47 5.45 -11.30
N ARG A 22 10.14 5.35 -11.27
CA ARG A 22 9.26 6.11 -12.16
C ARG A 22 9.18 7.57 -11.73
N PHE A 23 8.87 7.81 -10.46
CA PHE A 23 8.60 9.16 -9.97
C PHE A 23 9.84 10.06 -9.97
N ASN A 24 11.01 9.49 -9.74
CA ASN A 24 12.26 10.27 -9.72
C ASN A 24 12.75 10.68 -11.12
N VAL A 25 12.32 9.99 -12.18
CA VAL A 25 12.71 10.32 -13.56
C VAL A 25 11.73 11.23 -14.27
N LEU A 26 10.53 11.44 -13.71
CA LEU A 26 9.53 12.33 -14.31
C LEU A 26 9.77 13.77 -13.89
N PRO A 27 9.51 14.74 -14.79
CA PRO A 27 9.44 16.14 -14.40
C PRO A 27 8.41 16.33 -13.29
N GLU A 28 8.68 17.27 -12.37
CA GLU A 28 7.85 17.50 -11.19
C GLU A 28 6.38 17.75 -11.54
N ASP A 29 6.13 18.50 -12.62
CA ASP A 29 4.78 18.81 -13.10
C ASP A 29 4.01 17.59 -13.62
N LYS A 30 4.73 16.50 -13.96
CA LYS A 30 4.12 15.27 -14.50
C LYS A 30 4.06 14.11 -13.51
N ARG A 31 4.59 14.26 -12.32
CA ARG A 31 4.60 13.20 -11.32
C ARG A 31 3.20 12.79 -10.87
N TYR A 32 2.25 13.71 -10.92
CA TYR A 32 0.85 13.45 -10.57
C TYR A 32 0.07 12.76 -11.70
N CYS A 33 0.65 12.63 -12.90
CA CYS A 33 -0.02 12.04 -14.05
C CYS A 33 0.18 10.52 -14.03
N LEU A 34 -0.78 9.80 -13.45
CA LEU A 34 -0.76 8.33 -13.44
C LEU A 34 -1.35 7.78 -14.73
N THR A 35 -0.77 6.68 -15.21
CA THR A 35 -1.22 6.00 -16.43
C THR A 35 -2.13 4.81 -16.09
N ILE A 36 -2.78 4.25 -17.11
CA ILE A 36 -3.57 3.01 -16.94
C ILE A 36 -2.67 1.89 -16.40
N GLY A 37 -1.42 1.81 -16.86
CA GLY A 37 -0.48 0.81 -16.36
C GLY A 37 -0.15 0.96 -14.89
N ASP A 38 -0.10 2.19 -14.37
CA ASP A 38 0.08 2.44 -12.94
C ASP A 38 -1.08 1.87 -12.14
N PHE A 39 -2.32 2.12 -12.56
CA PHE A 39 -3.50 1.60 -11.88
C PHE A 39 -3.60 0.07 -12.00
N GLU A 40 -3.27 -0.52 -13.13
CA GLU A 40 -3.21 -1.98 -13.28
C GLU A 40 -2.24 -2.57 -12.28
N HIS A 41 -1.08 -1.95 -12.08
CA HIS A 41 -0.11 -2.36 -11.08
C HIS A 41 -0.70 -2.30 -9.67
N PHE A 42 -1.34 -1.17 -9.31
CA PHE A 42 -1.90 -0.99 -7.97
C PHE A 42 -2.99 -2.03 -7.65
N TYR A 43 -3.82 -2.39 -8.63
CA TYR A 43 -4.92 -3.33 -8.41
C TYR A 43 -4.52 -4.81 -8.50
N SER A 44 -3.36 -5.12 -9.09
CA SER A 44 -2.93 -6.50 -9.29
C SER A 44 -1.75 -6.94 -8.45
N TYR A 45 -0.93 -6.01 -7.97
CA TYR A 45 0.31 -6.33 -7.28
C TYR A 45 0.07 -7.00 -5.92
N ILE A 46 -0.90 -6.50 -5.17
CA ILE A 46 -1.30 -7.07 -3.87
C ILE A 46 -2.79 -7.43 -3.94
N THR A 47 -3.10 -8.67 -3.58
CA THR A 47 -4.47 -9.20 -3.55
C THR A 47 -4.77 -9.81 -2.19
N GLU A 48 -6.04 -10.12 -1.93
CA GLU A 48 -6.45 -10.80 -0.69
C GLU A 48 -5.68 -12.10 -0.49
N ARG A 49 -5.41 -12.82 -1.57
CA ARG A 49 -4.68 -14.09 -1.52
C ARG A 49 -3.25 -13.90 -1.02
N ASP A 50 -2.60 -12.80 -1.38
CA ASP A 50 -1.27 -12.46 -0.89
C ASP A 50 -1.30 -12.23 0.62
N ILE A 51 -2.31 -11.55 1.12
CA ILE A 51 -2.49 -11.26 2.54
C ILE A 51 -2.72 -12.56 3.32
N GLU A 52 -3.54 -13.46 2.79
CA GLU A 52 -3.77 -14.78 3.37
C GLU A 52 -2.45 -15.57 3.48
N TYR A 53 -1.64 -15.53 2.43
CA TYR A 53 -0.35 -16.19 2.40
C TYR A 53 0.60 -15.61 3.47
N ILE A 54 0.67 -14.28 3.56
CA ILE A 54 1.51 -13.60 4.56
C ILE A 54 1.09 -14.01 5.97
N ALA A 55 -0.21 -14.04 6.23
CA ALA A 55 -0.72 -14.48 7.54
C ALA A 55 -0.34 -15.94 7.84
N SER A 56 -0.32 -16.79 6.81
CA SER A 56 0.05 -18.21 6.97
C SER A 56 1.51 -18.40 7.37
N LEU A 57 2.36 -17.41 7.15
CA LEU A 57 3.78 -17.45 7.53
C LEU A 57 4.02 -17.14 9.01
N GLY A 58 2.97 -16.86 9.78
CA GLY A 58 3.09 -16.53 11.20
C GLY A 58 3.46 -15.08 11.48
N LEU A 59 3.36 -14.21 10.48
CA LEU A 59 3.58 -12.78 10.66
C LEU A 59 2.37 -12.13 11.31
N ASP A 60 2.59 -11.09 12.10
CA ASP A 60 1.52 -10.44 12.86
C ASP A 60 1.19 -9.02 12.38
N HIS A 61 2.04 -8.43 11.54
CA HIS A 61 1.76 -7.11 10.99
C HIS A 61 2.39 -6.91 9.62
N ILE A 62 1.85 -5.93 8.90
CA ILE A 62 2.36 -5.47 7.60
C ILE A 62 2.56 -3.97 7.68
N ARG A 63 3.70 -3.49 7.20
CA ARG A 63 3.95 -2.06 7.06
C ARG A 63 3.62 -1.64 5.63
N LEU A 64 2.65 -0.75 5.51
CA LEU A 64 2.22 -0.19 4.23
C LEU A 64 2.94 1.14 3.99
N GLY A 65 3.68 1.22 2.89
CA GLY A 65 4.27 2.47 2.42
C GLY A 65 3.53 2.96 1.18
N PHE A 66 3.38 4.27 1.04
CA PHE A 66 2.79 4.86 -0.16
C PHE A 66 3.41 6.24 -0.43
N ASP A 67 3.44 6.61 -1.70
CA ASP A 67 3.87 7.95 -2.09
C ASP A 67 2.67 8.89 -2.13
N GLN A 68 2.89 10.13 -1.71
CA GLN A 68 1.87 11.17 -1.77
C GLN A 68 1.30 11.33 -3.17
N LEU A 69 2.14 11.19 -4.20
CA LEU A 69 1.74 11.29 -5.61
C LEU A 69 0.73 10.21 -6.02
N VAL A 70 0.65 9.11 -5.30
CA VAL A 70 -0.30 8.04 -5.58
C VAL A 70 -1.67 8.37 -4.98
N ILE A 71 -1.71 8.96 -3.79
CA ILE A 71 -2.97 9.27 -3.10
C ILE A 71 -3.54 10.62 -3.47
N GLU A 72 -2.74 11.55 -3.97
CA GLU A 72 -3.20 12.87 -4.41
C GLU A 72 -3.18 12.96 -5.94
N GLU A 73 -4.29 13.40 -6.51
CA GLU A 73 -4.39 13.73 -7.94
C GLU A 73 -3.70 15.05 -8.25
N LYS A 74 -3.83 16.00 -7.33
CA LYS A 74 -3.15 17.28 -7.31
C LYS A 74 -3.21 17.78 -5.87
N GLN A 75 -2.46 18.84 -5.56
CA GLN A 75 -2.39 19.36 -4.19
C GLN A 75 -3.79 19.59 -3.60
N GLY A 76 -4.10 18.89 -2.51
CA GLY A 76 -5.37 18.98 -1.79
C GLY A 76 -6.52 18.17 -2.39
N VAL A 77 -6.30 17.46 -3.49
CA VAL A 77 -7.33 16.62 -4.13
C VAL A 77 -6.87 15.17 -4.10
N TYR A 78 -7.59 14.32 -3.37
CA TYR A 78 -7.22 12.94 -3.13
C TYR A 78 -7.90 11.99 -4.12
N ARG A 79 -7.21 10.88 -4.44
CA ARG A 79 -7.76 9.82 -5.28
C ARG A 79 -8.59 8.88 -4.42
N GLU A 80 -9.91 9.00 -4.48
CA GLU A 80 -10.80 8.18 -3.67
C GLU A 80 -10.70 6.69 -4.02
N ASN A 81 -10.44 6.36 -5.28
CA ASN A 81 -10.25 4.96 -5.70
C ASN A 81 -9.03 4.32 -5.06
N ILE A 82 -7.97 5.08 -4.81
CA ILE A 82 -6.78 4.58 -4.12
C ILE A 82 -7.07 4.41 -2.63
N PHE A 83 -7.80 5.35 -2.02
CA PHE A 83 -8.23 5.17 -0.63
C PHE A 83 -9.13 3.95 -0.47
N ALA A 84 -10.04 3.69 -1.42
CA ALA A 84 -10.86 2.50 -1.42
C ALA A 84 -10.01 1.22 -1.50
N LEU A 85 -8.97 1.23 -2.31
CA LEU A 85 -8.04 0.11 -2.41
C LEU A 85 -7.28 -0.12 -1.10
N ILE A 86 -6.85 0.94 -0.43
CA ILE A 86 -6.20 0.87 0.87
C ILE A 86 -7.18 0.32 1.92
N ASP A 87 -8.44 0.75 1.89
CA ASP A 87 -9.47 0.24 2.79
C ASP A 87 -9.70 -1.26 2.58
N ASP A 88 -9.73 -1.72 1.33
CA ASP A 88 -9.81 -3.15 1.02
C ASP A 88 -8.62 -3.92 1.60
N PHE A 89 -7.43 -3.38 1.44
CA PHE A 89 -6.20 -3.96 1.99
C PHE A 89 -6.28 -4.07 3.52
N ILE A 90 -6.69 -3.01 4.19
CA ILE A 90 -6.86 -3.00 5.64
C ILE A 90 -7.91 -4.03 6.07
N GLY A 91 -9.01 -4.14 5.34
CA GLY A 91 -10.05 -5.14 5.59
C GLY A 91 -9.53 -6.57 5.45
N TRP A 92 -8.70 -6.84 4.44
CA TRP A 92 -8.07 -8.15 4.29
C TRP A 92 -7.13 -8.45 5.47
N CYS A 93 -6.32 -7.49 5.87
CA CYS A 93 -5.44 -7.66 7.02
C CYS A 93 -6.22 -7.96 8.29
N GLU A 94 -7.30 -7.23 8.53
CA GLU A 94 -8.18 -7.46 9.67
C GLU A 94 -8.80 -8.86 9.63
N LYS A 95 -9.26 -9.31 8.46
CA LYS A 95 -9.85 -10.63 8.26
C LYS A 95 -8.86 -11.75 8.62
N TYR A 96 -7.59 -11.59 8.31
CA TYR A 96 -6.57 -12.61 8.54
C TYR A 96 -5.72 -12.35 9.81
N GLY A 97 -6.15 -11.43 10.65
CA GLY A 97 -5.50 -11.19 11.93
C GLY A 97 -4.17 -10.44 11.86
N LEU A 98 -3.95 -9.66 10.81
CA LEU A 98 -2.73 -8.87 10.64
C LEU A 98 -2.99 -7.41 11.01
N ASN A 99 -2.07 -6.82 11.75
CA ASN A 99 -2.08 -5.39 12.04
C ASN A 99 -1.42 -4.62 10.90
N VAL A 100 -1.79 -3.36 10.71
CA VAL A 100 -1.22 -2.49 9.68
C VAL A 100 -0.52 -1.31 10.33
N VAL A 101 0.68 -1.04 9.86
CA VAL A 101 1.50 0.09 10.34
C VAL A 101 1.66 1.13 9.24
#